data_9d445b0bbbe9dbb51697cc0e345f4ac9
#
_entry.id   9d445b0bbbe9dbb51697cc0e345f4ac9
#
_cell.length_a   1.000
_cell.length_b   1.000
_cell.length_c   1.000
_cell.angle_alpha   90.00
_cell.angle_beta   90.00
_cell.angle_gamma   90.00
#
_symmetry.space_group_name_H-M   'P 1'
#
loop_
_entity.id
_entity.type
_entity.pdbx_description
1 polymer ?
#
loop_
_entity_poly.entity_id
_entity_poly.type
_entity_poly.pdbx_seq_one_letter_code
_entity_poly.pdbx_strand_id
1 'polypeptide(L)' 'KDYASDLWINTQARAVAAKTVGIKALTFNFETIQGKIYVAGITARPDLLDEMTVALKNIKGVNEIVNYVIIREKL' A
#
# COMPACT_ATOMS: atom_id res chain seq x y z
N LYS A 1 -10.68 17.76 -7.11
CA LYS A 1 -10.01 18.64 -6.19
C LYS A 1 -8.75 18.02 -5.63
N ASP A 2 -8.84 16.78 -5.27
CA ASP A 2 -7.72 16.13 -4.60
C ASP A 2 -6.96 15.18 -5.49
N TYR A 3 -7.11 15.33 -6.79
CA TYR A 3 -6.43 14.46 -7.72
C TYR A 3 -4.91 14.55 -7.57
N ALA A 4 -4.38 15.77 -7.41
CA ALA A 4 -2.94 15.92 -7.23
C ALA A 4 -2.47 15.32 -5.91
N SER A 5 -3.28 15.47 -4.85
CA SER A 5 -2.97 14.86 -3.56
C SER A 5 -3.00 13.35 -3.65
N ASP A 6 -3.97 12.79 -4.38
CA ASP A 6 -4.05 11.35 -4.57
C ASP A 6 -2.83 10.83 -5.31
N LEU A 7 -2.37 11.55 -6.33
CA LEU A 7 -1.15 11.17 -7.04
C LEU A 7 0.07 11.19 -6.12
N TRP A 8 0.15 12.22 -5.27
CA TRP A 8 1.25 12.31 -4.33
C TRP A 8 1.21 11.17 -3.33
N ILE A 9 0.01 10.88 -2.79
CA ILE A 9 -0.17 9.79 -1.84
C ILE A 9 0.23 8.47 -2.49
N ASN A 10 -0.21 8.25 -3.71
CA ASN A 10 0.09 7.00 -4.40
C ASN A 10 1.59 6.84 -4.63
N THR A 11 2.28 7.91 -4.95
CA THR A 11 3.73 7.90 -5.09
C THR A 11 4.40 7.57 -3.77
N GLN A 12 3.92 8.16 -2.68
CA GLN A 12 4.46 7.87 -1.35
C GLN A 12 4.17 6.42 -0.95
N ALA A 13 3.00 5.91 -1.30
CA ALA A 13 2.64 4.54 -0.99
C ALA A 13 3.62 3.56 -1.61
N ARG A 14 3.97 3.78 -2.88
CA ARG A 14 4.95 2.93 -3.55
C ARG A 14 6.32 3.00 -2.88
N ALA A 15 6.73 4.20 -2.49
CA ALA A 15 8.02 4.39 -1.83
C ALA A 15 8.04 3.70 -0.46
N VAL A 16 6.96 3.85 0.29
CA VAL A 16 6.84 3.22 1.61
C VAL A 16 6.86 1.71 1.47
N ALA A 17 6.13 1.16 0.50
CA ALA A 17 6.09 -0.27 0.30
C ALA A 17 7.46 -0.80 -0.08
N ALA A 18 8.19 -0.08 -0.92
CA ALA A 18 9.53 -0.50 -1.30
C ALA A 18 10.48 -0.55 -0.11
N LYS A 19 10.32 0.40 0.82
CA LYS A 19 11.16 0.40 2.04
C LYS A 19 10.77 -0.71 3.00
N THR A 20 9.49 -1.03 3.09
CA THR A 20 9.00 -1.99 4.08
C THR A 20 9.16 -3.42 3.62
N VAL A 21 8.79 -3.70 2.37
CA VAL A 21 8.79 -5.08 1.86
C VAL A 21 9.85 -5.31 0.79
N GLY A 22 10.61 -4.27 0.44
CA GLY A 22 11.68 -4.38 -0.51
C GLY A 22 11.17 -4.67 -1.91
N ILE A 23 11.91 -5.49 -2.63
CA ILE A 23 11.58 -5.77 -4.03
C ILE A 23 10.21 -6.43 -4.17
N LYS A 24 9.72 -7.03 -3.10
CA LYS A 24 8.39 -7.66 -3.15
C LYS A 24 7.27 -6.65 -3.29
N ALA A 25 7.55 -5.38 -3.08
CA ALA A 25 6.56 -4.33 -3.34
C ALA A 25 6.13 -4.33 -4.80
N LEU A 26 6.91 -4.89 -5.68
CA LEU A 26 6.55 -4.98 -7.10
C LEU A 26 5.36 -5.89 -7.35
N THR A 27 5.01 -6.73 -6.36
CA THR A 27 3.86 -7.62 -6.47
C THR A 27 2.57 -6.96 -6.02
N PHE A 28 2.65 -5.72 -5.56
CA PHE A 28 1.49 -4.97 -5.09
C PHE A 28 1.11 -3.87 -6.06
N ASN A 29 -0.17 -3.60 -6.13
CA ASN A 29 -0.70 -2.48 -6.89
C ASN A 29 -1.39 -1.53 -5.94
N PHE A 30 -1.19 -0.25 -6.17
CA PHE A 30 -1.76 0.80 -5.33
C PHE A 30 -2.57 1.74 -6.19
N GLU A 31 -3.72 2.12 -5.69
CA GLU A 31 -4.55 3.12 -6.31
C GLU A 31 -5.11 4.00 -5.21
N THR A 32 -5.05 5.31 -5.40
CA THR A 32 -5.50 6.23 -4.38
C THR A 32 -6.61 7.09 -4.93
N ILE A 33 -7.74 7.09 -4.23
CA ILE A 33 -8.91 7.87 -4.62
C ILE A 33 -9.42 8.58 -3.38
N GLN A 34 -9.36 9.91 -3.41
CA GLN A 34 -9.86 10.75 -2.32
C GLN A 34 -9.30 10.33 -0.97
N GLY A 35 -7.99 10.06 -0.93
CA GLY A 35 -7.31 9.72 0.31
C GLY A 35 -7.46 8.28 0.73
N LYS A 36 -8.18 7.47 -0.02
CA LYS A 36 -8.28 6.03 0.24
C LYS A 36 -7.28 5.31 -0.64
N ILE A 37 -6.43 4.51 -0.02
CA ILE A 37 -5.47 3.70 -0.76
C ILE A 37 -6.02 2.29 -0.91
N TYR A 38 -6.20 1.88 -2.15
CA TYR A 38 -6.62 0.52 -2.49
C TYR A 38 -5.35 -0.27 -2.80
N VAL A 39 -5.13 -1.33 -2.04
CA VAL A 39 -3.94 -2.17 -2.19
C VAL A 39 -4.38 -3.54 -2.65
N ALA A 40 -3.78 -4.03 -3.72
CA ALA A 40 -4.06 -5.36 -4.24
C ALA A 40 -2.75 -6.07 -4.52
N GLY A 41 -2.75 -7.39 -4.38
CA GLY A 41 -1.55 -8.17 -4.66
C GLY A 41 -1.58 -9.49 -3.93
N ILE A 42 -0.43 -10.15 -3.89
CA ILE A 42 -0.27 -11.44 -3.24
C ILE A 42 1.00 -11.39 -2.41
N THR A 43 0.92 -11.88 -1.18
CA THR A 43 2.10 -11.99 -0.33
C THR A 43 2.07 -13.31 0.43
N ALA A 44 3.27 -13.83 0.72
CA ALA A 44 3.44 -15.00 1.59
C ALA A 44 3.71 -14.58 3.03
N ARG A 45 3.84 -13.28 3.30
CA ARG A 45 4.25 -12.77 4.60
C ARG A 45 3.21 -11.81 5.16
N PRO A 46 2.25 -12.32 5.96
CA PRO A 46 1.25 -11.43 6.56
C PRO A 46 1.86 -10.39 7.50
N ASP A 47 2.99 -10.72 8.13
CA ASP A 47 3.66 -9.76 9.01
C ASP A 47 4.14 -8.53 8.23
N LEU A 48 4.67 -8.73 7.04
CA LEU A 48 5.12 -7.61 6.20
C LEU A 48 3.94 -6.80 5.70
N LEU A 49 2.83 -7.46 5.43
CA LEU A 49 1.61 -6.77 5.03
C LEU A 49 1.13 -5.83 6.13
N ASP A 50 1.17 -6.32 7.37
CA ASP A 50 0.76 -5.51 8.52
C ASP A 50 1.68 -4.30 8.68
N GLU A 51 2.99 -4.50 8.57
CA GLU A 51 3.94 -3.39 8.67
C GLU A 51 3.69 -2.36 7.57
N MET A 52 3.47 -2.84 6.36
CA MET A 52 3.20 -1.94 5.24
C MET A 52 1.92 -1.15 5.47
N THR A 53 0.88 -1.81 5.95
CA THR A 53 -0.39 -1.15 6.19
C THR A 53 -0.24 -0.03 7.22
N VAL A 54 0.48 -0.29 8.30
CA VAL A 54 0.73 0.73 9.32
C VAL A 54 1.51 1.90 8.72
N ALA A 55 2.53 1.60 7.92
CA ALA A 55 3.33 2.65 7.30
C ALA A 55 2.49 3.46 6.32
N LEU A 56 1.60 2.82 5.57
CA LEU A 56 0.74 3.53 4.63
C LEU A 56 -0.21 4.47 5.35
N LYS A 57 -0.72 4.07 6.50
CA LYS A 57 -1.62 4.91 7.28
C LYS A 57 -0.94 6.17 7.80
N ASN A 58 0.37 6.16 7.90
CA ASN A 58 1.12 7.31 8.39
C ASN A 58 1.41 8.33 7.30
N ILE A 59 1.05 8.05 6.06
CA ILE A 59 1.22 9.03 4.98
C ILE A 59 0.20 10.14 5.17
N LYS A 60 0.68 11.37 5.13
CA LYS A 60 -0.21 12.52 5.33
C LYS A 60 -1.27 12.56 4.24
N GLY A 61 -2.51 12.72 4.66
CA GLY A 61 -3.64 12.81 3.74
C GLY A 61 -4.38 11.51 3.53
N VAL A 62 -3.85 10.40 4.08
CA VAL A 62 -4.51 9.11 3.95
C VAL A 62 -5.67 9.02 4.93
N ASN A 63 -6.85 8.69 4.41
CA ASN A 63 -8.05 8.51 5.22
C ASN A 63 -8.30 7.05 5.55
N GLU A 64 -7.98 6.16 4.62
CA GLU A 64 -8.36 4.76 4.77
C GLU A 64 -7.49 3.89 3.88
N ILE A 65 -7.24 2.67 4.35
CA ILE A 65 -6.57 1.64 3.53
C ILE A 65 -7.60 0.56 3.24
N VAL A 66 -7.82 0.28 1.97
CA VAL A 66 -8.70 -0.81 1.55
C VAL A 66 -7.82 -1.93 1.02
N ASN A 67 -7.85 -3.05 1.70
CA ASN A 67 -6.87 -4.12 1.49
C ASN A 67 -7.50 -5.30 0.76
N TYR A 68 -7.04 -5.53 -0.47
CA TYR A 68 -7.44 -6.68 -1.27
C TYR A 68 -6.27 -7.62 -1.51
N VAL A 69 -5.32 -7.64 -0.58
CA VAL A 69 -4.14 -8.49 -0.71
C VAL A 69 -4.50 -9.92 -0.32
N ILE A 70 -4.07 -10.86 -1.15
CA ILE A 70 -4.27 -12.29 -0.90
C ILE A 70 -3.02 -12.81 -0.20
N ILE A 71 -3.22 -13.53 0.90
CA ILE A 71 -2.11 -14.13 1.63
C ILE A 71 -2.02 -15.59 1.26
N ARG A 72 -0.85 -15.98 0.73
CA ARG A 72 -0.60 -17.36 0.36
C ARG A 72 0.71 -17.77 1.02
N GLU A 73 0.61 -18.49 2.11
CA GLU A 73 1.77 -18.83 2.92
C GLU A 73 2.68 -19.86 2.27
N LYS A 74 2.18 -20.57 1.29
CA LYS A 74 2.99 -21.49 0.51
C LYS A 74 2.78 -21.19 -0.95
N LEU A 75 3.83 -20.75 -1.59
CA LEU A 75 3.78 -20.44 -3.01
C LEU A 75 4.52 -21.48 -3.84
#